data_0f639008e62e58a5e13ceb75ae76d349
#
_entry.id   0f639008e62e58a5e13ceb75ae76d349
#
_cell.length_a   1.000
_cell.length_b   1.000
_cell.length_c   1.000
_cell.angle_alpha   90.00
_cell.angle_beta   90.00
_cell.angle_gamma   90.00
#
_symmetry.space_group_name_H-M   'P 1'
#
loop_
_entity.id
_entity.type
_entity.pdbx_description
1 polymer ?
#
loop_
_entity_poly.entity_id
_entity_poly.type
_entity_poly.pdbx_seq_one_letter_code
_entity_poly.pdbx_strand_id
1 'polypeptide(L)'
;MEITFEKDYLHELYYEGEASDKQHRYQPQIVKKYIRIVNILDSVAKPQDLFRYHSLHYEKLVGNKAGLESVRVNDQYRLEFKTSPKGEITICSITDLSNHYR
;
A
#
# COMPACT_ATOMS: atom_id res chain seq x y z
N MET A 1 6.92 -4.21 -9.09
CA MET A 1 5.65 -4.95 -9.32
C MET A 1 4.70 -4.07 -10.10
N GLU A 2 3.75 -4.67 -10.79
CA GLU A 2 2.72 -3.89 -11.51
C GLU A 2 1.62 -3.48 -10.51
N ILE A 3 1.41 -2.17 -10.36
CA ILE A 3 0.49 -1.64 -9.34
C ILE A 3 -0.92 -1.51 -9.89
N THR A 4 -1.91 -2.00 -9.12
CA THR A 4 -3.31 -1.71 -9.36
C THR A 4 -3.94 -1.21 -8.06
N PHE A 5 -5.03 -0.47 -8.17
CA PHE A 5 -5.73 0.10 -7.01
C PHE A 5 -7.14 -0.46 -6.98
N GLU A 6 -7.53 -1.09 -5.87
CA GLU A 6 -8.85 -1.70 -5.78
C GLU A 6 -9.96 -0.72 -5.42
N LYS A 7 -9.62 0.48 -5.00
CA LYS A 7 -10.60 1.50 -4.63
C LYS A 7 -10.22 2.84 -5.25
N ASP A 8 -11.24 3.60 -5.63
CA ASP A 8 -11.03 4.88 -6.30
C ASP A 8 -10.20 5.84 -5.47
N TYR A 9 -10.40 5.88 -4.15
CA TYR A 9 -9.67 6.84 -3.32
C TYR A 9 -8.17 6.56 -3.31
N LEU A 10 -7.78 5.30 -3.41
CA LEU A 10 -6.35 4.94 -3.45
C LEU A 10 -5.70 5.43 -4.74
N HIS A 11 -6.42 5.30 -5.85
CA HIS A 11 -5.96 5.79 -7.15
C HIS A 11 -5.85 7.32 -7.12
N GLU A 12 -6.87 7.99 -6.60
CA GLU A 12 -6.91 9.45 -6.53
C GLU A 12 -5.77 10.00 -5.66
N LEU A 13 -5.55 9.39 -4.49
CA LEU A 13 -4.45 9.84 -3.62
C LEU A 13 -3.10 9.76 -4.34
N TYR A 14 -2.92 8.72 -5.13
CA TYR A 14 -1.65 8.52 -5.82
C TYR A 14 -1.45 9.51 -6.97
N TYR A 15 -2.46 9.66 -7.82
CA TYR A 15 -2.32 10.45 -9.04
C TYR A 15 -2.65 11.92 -8.84
N GLU A 16 -3.55 12.24 -7.91
CA GLU A 16 -4.01 13.61 -7.72
C GLU A 16 -3.61 14.24 -6.40
N GLY A 17 -3.09 13.42 -5.47
CA GLY A 17 -2.66 13.91 -4.18
C GLY A 17 -3.79 14.12 -3.18
N GLU A 18 -5.02 13.84 -3.55
CA GLU A 18 -6.17 13.95 -2.64
C GLU A 18 -7.32 13.11 -3.16
N ALA A 19 -8.16 12.65 -2.24
CA ALA A 19 -9.34 11.90 -2.59
C ALA A 19 -10.53 12.84 -2.67
N SER A 20 -11.49 12.52 -3.55
CA SER A 20 -12.67 13.34 -3.73
C SER A 20 -13.66 13.19 -2.58
N ASP A 21 -13.69 12.05 -1.90
CA ASP A 21 -14.62 11.84 -0.79
C ASP A 21 -14.02 12.33 0.53
N LYS A 22 -14.91 12.70 1.47
CA LYS A 22 -14.49 13.28 2.74
C LYS A 22 -13.91 12.26 3.72
N GLN A 23 -14.24 11.00 3.55
CA GLN A 23 -13.80 9.95 4.46
C GLN A 23 -12.32 9.65 4.31
N HIS A 24 -11.74 9.94 3.15
CA HIS A 24 -10.36 9.59 2.84
C HIS A 24 -9.49 10.82 2.67
N ARG A 25 -9.74 11.84 3.48
CA ARG A 25 -8.89 13.02 3.55
C ARG A 25 -7.83 12.82 4.61
N TYR A 26 -6.60 12.73 4.14
CA TYR A 26 -5.45 12.51 5.02
C TYR A 26 -4.61 13.77 5.06
N GLN A 27 -3.83 13.92 6.13
CA GLN A 27 -2.88 15.01 6.22
C GLN A 27 -1.87 14.92 5.09
N PRO A 28 -1.35 16.06 4.60
CA PRO A 28 -0.44 16.07 3.46
C PRO A 28 0.78 15.17 3.62
N GLN A 29 1.36 15.10 4.83
CA GLN A 29 2.52 14.25 5.04
C GLN A 29 2.19 12.76 4.92
N ILE A 30 0.96 12.38 5.25
CA ILE A 30 0.52 10.98 5.07
C ILE A 30 0.41 10.67 3.58
N VAL A 31 -0.18 11.57 2.82
CA VAL A 31 -0.32 11.39 1.37
C VAL A 31 1.04 11.30 0.70
N LYS A 32 1.98 12.16 1.09
CA LYS A 32 3.34 12.11 0.54
C LYS A 32 4.01 10.77 0.81
N LYS A 33 3.89 10.26 2.02
CA LYS A 33 4.46 8.96 2.36
C LYS A 33 3.79 7.83 1.60
N TYR A 34 2.47 7.91 1.47
CA TYR A 34 1.72 6.92 0.71
C TYR A 34 2.23 6.85 -0.74
N ILE A 35 2.37 7.99 -1.39
CA ILE A 35 2.86 8.04 -2.77
C ILE A 35 4.27 7.45 -2.86
N ARG A 36 5.14 7.82 -1.93
CA ARG A 36 6.49 7.29 -1.89
C ARG A 36 6.50 5.77 -1.75
N ILE A 37 5.66 5.25 -0.87
CA ILE A 37 5.58 3.81 -0.64
C ILE A 37 5.05 3.08 -1.87
N VAL A 38 4.02 3.62 -2.53
CA VAL A 38 3.53 3.02 -3.77
C VAL A 38 4.63 2.98 -4.83
N ASN A 39 5.44 4.04 -4.90
CA ASN A 39 6.57 4.07 -5.83
C ASN A 39 7.60 2.98 -5.50
N ILE A 40 7.83 2.70 -4.22
CA ILE A 40 8.71 1.61 -3.81
C ILE A 40 8.12 0.27 -4.24
N LEU A 41 6.83 0.06 -4.00
CA LEU A 41 6.15 -1.18 -4.42
C LEU A 41 6.25 -1.38 -5.93
N ASP A 42 6.12 -0.30 -6.68
CA ASP A 42 6.27 -0.33 -8.14
C ASP A 42 7.68 -0.71 -8.57
N SER A 43 8.68 -0.26 -7.82
CA SER A 43 10.09 -0.41 -8.21
C SER A 43 10.67 -1.79 -7.95
N VAL A 44 10.10 -2.57 -7.01
CA VAL A 44 10.63 -3.89 -6.68
C VAL A 44 9.98 -4.95 -7.56
N ALA A 45 10.70 -6.06 -7.77
CA ALA A 45 10.19 -7.13 -8.63
C ALA A 45 9.27 -8.09 -7.88
N LYS A 46 9.51 -8.30 -6.59
CA LYS A 46 8.81 -9.28 -5.77
C LYS A 46 8.58 -8.72 -4.38
N PRO A 47 7.51 -9.18 -3.68
CA PRO A 47 7.26 -8.68 -2.32
C PRO A 47 8.41 -8.98 -1.35
N GLN A 48 9.16 -10.07 -1.55
CA GLN A 48 10.30 -10.37 -0.69
C GLN A 48 11.37 -9.29 -0.71
N ASP A 49 11.46 -8.53 -1.80
CA ASP A 49 12.41 -7.43 -1.89
C ASP A 49 12.11 -6.33 -0.88
N LEU A 50 10.88 -6.28 -0.37
CA LEU A 50 10.48 -5.27 0.61
C LEU A 50 11.15 -5.45 1.96
N PHE A 51 11.69 -6.65 2.25
CA PHE A 51 12.42 -6.86 3.50
C PHE A 51 13.67 -6.00 3.60
N ARG A 52 14.20 -5.51 2.49
CA ARG A 52 15.34 -4.60 2.50
C ARG A 52 14.98 -3.21 3.03
N TYR A 53 13.72 -2.86 2.96
CA TYR A 53 13.23 -1.56 3.43
C TYR A 53 12.74 -1.72 4.86
N HIS A 54 13.67 -1.75 5.81
CA HIS A 54 13.34 -2.07 7.20
C HIS A 54 12.27 -1.17 7.80
N SER A 55 12.27 0.10 7.43
CA SER A 55 11.28 1.04 7.96
C SER A 55 9.85 0.75 7.50
N LEU A 56 9.68 -0.05 6.46
CA LEU A 56 8.35 -0.41 5.98
C LEU A 56 7.71 -1.53 6.80
N HIS A 57 8.48 -2.27 7.56
CA HIS A 57 7.97 -3.38 8.38
C HIS A 57 7.00 -4.27 7.58
N TYR A 58 7.47 -4.73 6.42
CA TYR A 58 6.67 -5.59 5.57
C TYR A 58 6.30 -6.87 6.28
N GLU A 59 5.01 -7.27 6.18
CA GLU A 59 4.56 -8.53 6.75
C GLU A 59 3.35 -9.08 6.01
N LYS A 60 3.19 -10.40 6.08
CA LYS A 60 1.96 -11.06 5.63
C LYS A 60 0.99 -11.11 6.79
N LEU A 61 -0.24 -10.72 6.54
CA LEU A 61 -1.25 -10.65 7.58
C LEU A 61 -1.87 -12.02 7.80
N VAL A 62 -2.42 -12.21 9.00
CA VAL A 62 -3.00 -13.51 9.41
C VAL A 62 -4.42 -13.27 9.92
N GLY A 63 -5.11 -14.35 10.29
CA GLY A 63 -6.46 -14.28 10.81
C GLY A 63 -7.44 -13.78 9.77
N ASN A 64 -8.26 -12.82 10.14
CA ASN A 64 -9.29 -12.26 9.25
C ASN A 64 -8.71 -11.67 7.99
N LYS A 65 -7.46 -11.26 8.03
CA LYS A 65 -6.80 -10.60 6.90
C LYS A 65 -5.81 -11.51 6.18
N ALA A 66 -5.91 -12.82 6.39
CA ALA A 66 -5.06 -13.78 5.68
C ALA A 66 -5.20 -13.56 4.17
N GLY A 67 -4.07 -13.60 3.47
CA GLY A 67 -4.03 -13.31 2.04
C GLY A 67 -3.67 -11.87 1.72
N LEU A 68 -3.71 -10.98 2.73
CA LEU A 68 -3.24 -9.60 2.56
C LEU A 68 -1.83 -9.48 3.10
N GLU A 69 -1.15 -8.45 2.61
CA GLU A 69 0.19 -8.07 3.06
C GLU A 69 0.14 -6.61 3.45
N SER A 70 1.08 -6.15 4.27
CA SER A 70 1.07 -4.75 4.66
C SER A 70 2.47 -4.20 4.82
N VAL A 71 2.56 -2.87 4.64
CA VAL A 71 3.75 -2.10 4.98
C VAL A 71 3.33 -0.91 5.83
N ARG A 72 4.25 -0.49 6.71
CA ARG A 72 4.00 0.61 7.62
C ARG A 72 4.13 1.95 6.89
N VAL A 73 3.14 2.80 7.05
CA VAL A 73 3.22 4.20 6.59
C VAL A 73 3.77 5.07 7.71
N ASN A 74 3.14 4.99 8.88
CA ASN A 74 3.59 5.65 10.10
C ASN A 74 3.02 4.88 11.30
N ASP A 75 3.04 5.47 12.49
CA ASP A 75 2.53 4.79 13.69
C ASP A 75 1.04 4.50 13.61
N GLN A 76 0.30 5.26 12.81
CA GLN A 76 -1.15 5.17 12.73
C GLN A 76 -1.64 4.36 11.53
N TYR A 77 -0.98 4.46 10.40
CA TYR A 77 -1.48 3.89 9.14
C TYR A 77 -0.57 2.81 8.59
N ARG A 78 -1.21 1.81 7.99
CA ARG A 78 -0.53 0.77 7.22
C ARG A 78 -1.18 0.69 5.85
N LEU A 79 -0.36 0.40 4.84
CA LEU A 79 -0.86 0.17 3.49
C LEU A 79 -1.01 -1.32 3.28
N GLU A 80 -2.23 -1.75 2.93
CA GLU A 80 -2.55 -3.16 2.70
C GLU A 80 -2.65 -3.43 1.22
N PHE A 81 -2.19 -4.59 0.81
CA PHE A 81 -2.20 -4.98 -0.59
C PHE A 81 -2.18 -6.51 -0.72
N LYS A 82 -2.45 -6.98 -1.93
CA LYS A 82 -2.33 -8.39 -2.31
C LYS A 82 -1.35 -8.49 -3.46
N THR A 83 -0.62 -9.60 -3.50
CA THR A 83 0.26 -9.86 -4.63
C THR A 83 -0.16 -11.16 -5.31
N SER A 84 -0.02 -11.19 -6.62
CA SER A 84 -0.33 -12.38 -7.40
C SER A 84 0.58 -12.45 -8.63
N PRO A 85 0.95 -13.67 -9.05
CA PRO A 85 1.77 -13.82 -10.24
C PRO A 85 0.93 -13.61 -11.50
N LYS A 86 1.58 -13.03 -12.53
CA LYS A 86 1.00 -12.91 -13.87
C LYS A 86 2.13 -13.12 -14.86
N GLY A 87 2.33 -14.37 -15.29
CA GLY A 87 3.49 -14.71 -16.09
C GLY A 87 4.77 -14.48 -15.28
N GLU A 88 5.68 -13.69 -15.80
CA GLU A 88 6.95 -13.41 -15.14
C GLU A 88 6.90 -12.19 -14.21
N ILE A 89 5.78 -11.48 -14.20
CA ILE A 89 5.65 -10.30 -13.35
C ILE A 89 4.76 -10.60 -12.15
N THR A 90 4.85 -9.75 -11.14
CA THR A 90 3.97 -9.80 -9.97
C THR A 90 3.07 -8.58 -9.98
N ILE A 91 1.77 -8.80 -9.82
CA ILE A 91 0.80 -7.72 -9.67
C ILE A 91 0.65 -7.44 -8.20
N CYS A 92 0.70 -6.15 -7.84
CA CYS A 92 0.46 -5.67 -6.49
C CYS A 92 -0.83 -4.85 -6.50
N SER A 93 -1.89 -5.41 -5.93
CA SER A 93 -3.20 -4.76 -5.86
C SER A 93 -3.36 -4.09 -4.51
N ILE A 94 -3.35 -2.77 -4.50
CA ILE A 94 -3.46 -2.00 -3.26
C ILE A 94 -4.92 -1.98 -2.83
N THR A 95 -5.18 -2.43 -1.59
CA THR A 95 -6.54 -2.65 -1.12
C THR A 95 -7.02 -1.62 -0.12
N ASP A 96 -6.14 -1.08 0.71
CA ASP A 96 -6.59 -0.13 1.73
C ASP A 96 -5.43 0.63 2.36
N LEU A 97 -5.67 1.89 2.70
CA LEU A 97 -4.79 2.65 3.57
C LEU A 97 -5.46 2.63 4.95
N SER A 98 -5.06 1.66 5.76
CA SER A 98 -5.79 1.27 6.95
C SER A 98 -5.29 2.02 8.19
N ASN A 99 -6.23 2.48 9.01
CA ASN A 99 -5.89 3.02 10.32
C ASN A 99 -5.61 1.84 11.25
N HIS A 100 -4.34 1.63 11.56
CA HIS A 100 -3.88 0.47 12.32
C HIS A 100 -4.12 0.63 13.81
N TYR A 101 -4.19 1.86 14.30
CA TYR A 101 -4.42 2.14 15.71
C TYR A 101 -5.79 2.70 15.94
N ARG A 102 -6.28 2.43 17.08
CA ARG A 102 -7.55 2.95 17.53
C ARG A 102 -7.42 3.76 18.78
#